data_083120a16507c328dde7c410dbce7ffd
#
_entry.id   083120a16507c328dde7c410dbce7ffd
#
_cell.length_a   1.000
_cell.length_b   1.000
_cell.length_c   1.000
_cell.angle_alpha   90.00
_cell.angle_beta   90.00
_cell.angle_gamma   90.00
#
_symmetry.space_group_name_H-M   'P 1'
#
loop_
_entity.id
_entity.type
_entity.pdbx_description
1 polymer ?
#
loop_
_entity_poly.entity_id
_entity_poly.type
_entity_poly.pdbx_seq_one_letter_code
_entity_poly.pdbx_strand_id
1 'polypeptide(L)'
;LKTVLILGAAGQISSYLVSELLKETDFKLKLFARNATKRINVTDPSRETVIDGDFNDTQTLTIAMKDVDAVYLNEMRDLPSVKKIVSAMDDNGVKQFIGATVLGIEDEVKGAFGNWNTSMIESSITRRKKTAAVIKDSDLDYTILRLAWLFNDDKNTAYEITDSGQPFGGTEVSRQAVAKLITAILKDETGKYARQSLGVNEPNTNFDKPSFY
;
A
#
# COMPACT_ATOMS: atom_id res chain seq x y z
N LEU A 1 19.61 10.43 -3.26
CA LEU A 1 19.16 9.52 -2.20
C LEU A 1 17.63 9.67 -2.06
N LYS A 2 16.87 8.62 -2.36
CA LYS A 2 15.40 8.67 -2.34
C LYS A 2 14.87 8.74 -0.89
N THR A 3 13.90 9.62 -0.66
CA THR A 3 13.15 9.71 0.61
C THR A 3 11.73 9.19 0.40
N VAL A 4 11.33 8.20 1.19
CA VAL A 4 10.00 7.60 1.13
C VAL A 4 9.22 7.95 2.39
N LEU A 5 8.03 8.51 2.23
CA LEU A 5 7.09 8.73 3.31
C LEU A 5 6.13 7.56 3.42
N ILE A 6 6.13 6.90 4.56
CA ILE A 6 5.25 5.77 4.86
C ILE A 6 4.11 6.26 5.75
N LEU A 7 2.92 6.37 5.17
CA LEU A 7 1.69 6.77 5.85
C LEU A 7 0.96 5.54 6.39
N GLY A 8 0.76 5.51 7.70
CA GLY A 8 0.33 4.31 8.42
C GLY A 8 1.52 3.40 8.77
N ALA A 9 2.64 3.98 9.13
CA ALA A 9 3.91 3.28 9.36
C ALA A 9 3.88 2.26 10.51
N ALA A 10 2.90 2.34 11.41
CA ALA A 10 2.69 1.35 12.48
C ALA A 10 1.86 0.14 12.02
N GLY A 11 1.40 0.08 10.77
CA GLY A 11 0.68 -1.07 10.21
C GLY A 11 1.58 -2.28 9.98
N GLN A 12 0.97 -3.47 9.84
CA GLN A 12 1.73 -4.72 9.70
C GLN A 12 2.55 -4.78 8.39
N ILE A 13 1.95 -4.44 7.25
CA ILE A 13 2.70 -4.40 5.98
C ILE A 13 3.82 -3.36 6.08
N SER A 14 3.55 -2.19 6.64
CA SER A 14 4.55 -1.13 6.82
C SER A 14 5.75 -1.59 7.63
N SER A 15 5.54 -2.38 8.68
CA SER A 15 6.62 -2.93 9.50
C SER A 15 7.57 -3.82 8.67
N TYR A 16 7.03 -4.71 7.86
CA TYR A 16 7.83 -5.54 6.95
C TYR A 16 8.48 -4.71 5.84
N LEU A 17 7.77 -3.71 5.32
CA LEU A 17 8.30 -2.81 4.30
C LEU A 17 9.50 -2.00 4.80
N VAL A 18 9.43 -1.46 6.01
CA VAL A 18 10.57 -0.73 6.62
C VAL A 18 11.79 -1.64 6.70
N SER A 19 11.63 -2.86 7.22
CA SER A 19 12.73 -3.83 7.29
C SER A 19 13.31 -4.16 5.92
N GLU A 20 12.46 -4.36 4.92
CA GLU A 20 12.89 -4.68 3.55
C GLU A 20 13.63 -3.49 2.91
N LEU A 21 13.11 -2.27 3.05
CA LEU A 21 13.75 -1.06 2.52
C LEU A 21 15.11 -0.77 3.17
N LEU A 22 15.23 -0.97 4.48
CA LEU A 22 16.49 -0.81 5.19
C LEU A 22 17.55 -1.82 4.73
N LYS A 23 17.11 -3.03 4.39
CA LYS A 23 17.98 -4.11 3.94
C LYS A 23 18.40 -3.98 2.47
N GLU A 24 17.47 -3.62 1.59
CA GLU A 24 17.63 -3.72 0.14
C GLU A 24 17.95 -2.37 -0.55
N THR A 25 17.90 -1.26 0.21
CA THR A 25 18.12 0.10 -0.33
C THR A 25 18.93 0.96 0.63
N ASP A 26 19.32 2.14 0.16
CA ASP A 26 19.91 3.21 0.96
C ASP A 26 18.91 4.36 1.24
N PHE A 27 17.62 4.14 1.00
CA PHE A 27 16.58 5.16 1.11
C PHE A 27 16.46 5.72 2.53
N LYS A 28 16.06 6.98 2.63
CA LYS A 28 15.60 7.60 3.86
C LYS A 28 14.09 7.36 4.02
N LEU A 29 13.67 7.08 5.24
CA LEU A 29 12.29 6.73 5.55
C LEU A 29 11.71 7.74 6.54
N LYS A 30 10.57 8.33 6.19
CA LYS A 30 9.74 9.10 7.11
C LYS A 30 8.56 8.24 7.52
N LEU A 31 8.43 7.98 8.79
CA LEU A 31 7.47 7.01 9.36
C LEU A 31 6.36 7.76 10.08
N PHE A 32 5.23 7.93 9.39
CA PHE A 32 4.10 8.73 9.86
C PHE A 32 2.99 7.82 10.41
N ALA A 33 2.62 8.02 11.67
CA ALA A 33 1.52 7.32 12.32
C ALA A 33 1.01 8.10 13.55
N ARG A 34 -0.20 7.80 13.98
CA ARG A 34 -0.71 8.26 15.28
C ARG A 34 0.03 7.53 16.40
N ASN A 35 0.44 8.28 17.43
CA ASN A 35 1.25 7.76 18.54
C ASN A 35 2.52 7.03 18.05
N ALA A 36 3.13 7.56 16.99
CA ALA A 36 4.21 6.91 16.26
C ALA A 36 5.41 6.58 17.15
N THR A 37 5.82 7.50 18.02
CA THR A 37 6.95 7.31 18.93
C THR A 37 6.78 6.15 19.92
N LYS A 38 5.53 5.77 20.23
CA LYS A 38 5.19 4.64 21.10
C LYS A 38 4.99 3.32 20.36
N ARG A 39 4.73 3.39 19.06
CA ARG A 39 4.31 2.24 18.25
C ARG A 39 5.37 1.76 17.25
N ILE A 40 6.31 2.62 16.91
CA ILE A 40 7.35 2.33 15.92
C ILE A 40 8.68 2.17 16.63
N ASN A 41 9.33 1.03 16.38
CA ASN A 41 10.69 0.77 16.86
C ASN A 41 11.67 1.14 15.73
N VAL A 42 12.45 2.20 15.95
CA VAL A 42 13.50 2.65 15.01
C VAL A 42 14.71 1.72 15.15
N THR A 43 15.16 1.18 14.01
CA THR A 43 16.34 0.29 13.96
C THR A 43 17.56 0.97 13.36
N ASP A 44 17.37 1.95 12.50
CA ASP A 44 18.43 2.77 11.91
C ASP A 44 18.11 4.27 12.04
N PRO A 45 18.51 4.93 13.17
CA PRO A 45 18.21 6.35 13.39
C PRO A 45 18.85 7.30 12.37
N SER A 46 19.81 6.84 11.59
CA SER A 46 20.43 7.66 10.53
C SER A 46 19.55 7.77 9.28
N ARG A 47 18.61 6.84 9.12
CA ARG A 47 17.75 6.72 7.93
C ARG A 47 16.26 6.84 8.24
N GLU A 48 15.85 6.59 9.48
CA GLU A 48 14.45 6.58 9.90
C GLU A 48 14.11 7.85 10.70
N THR A 49 13.09 8.57 10.28
CA THR A 49 12.53 9.71 11.00
C THR A 49 11.08 9.42 11.35
N VAL A 50 10.77 9.35 12.64
CA VAL A 50 9.41 9.11 13.13
C VAL A 50 8.64 10.43 13.21
N ILE A 51 7.43 10.45 12.66
CA ILE A 51 6.53 11.61 12.66
C ILE A 51 5.22 11.20 13.30
N ASP A 52 4.90 11.80 14.44
CA ASP A 52 3.60 11.62 15.09
C ASP A 52 2.57 12.55 14.44
N GLY A 53 1.49 12.01 13.94
CA GLY A 53 0.46 12.79 13.27
C GLY A 53 -0.78 11.98 12.90
N ASP A 54 -1.82 12.72 12.55
CA ASP A 54 -3.09 12.19 12.04
C ASP A 54 -3.33 12.74 10.63
N PHE A 55 -3.97 11.99 9.74
CA PHE A 55 -4.29 12.44 8.39
C PHE A 55 -5.29 13.63 8.39
N ASN A 56 -5.98 13.88 9.48
CA ASN A 56 -6.84 15.05 9.65
C ASN A 56 -6.06 16.31 10.01
N ASP A 57 -4.84 16.19 10.52
CA ASP A 57 -3.90 17.30 10.71
C ASP A 57 -3.19 17.59 9.40
N THR A 58 -3.81 18.44 8.58
CA THR A 58 -3.29 18.80 7.25
C THR A 58 -1.95 19.52 7.32
N GLN A 59 -1.68 20.29 8.37
CA GLN A 59 -0.43 21.00 8.55
C GLN A 59 0.73 20.00 8.78
N THR A 60 0.55 19.08 9.71
CA THR A 60 1.57 18.04 9.98
C THR A 60 1.79 17.14 8.77
N LEU A 61 0.71 16.79 8.06
CA LEU A 61 0.79 15.98 6.84
C LEU A 61 1.57 16.71 5.73
N THR A 62 1.30 17.99 5.50
CA THR A 62 2.02 18.81 4.50
C THR A 62 3.49 18.97 4.84
N ILE A 63 3.82 19.19 6.12
CA ILE A 63 5.21 19.26 6.57
C ILE A 63 5.94 17.91 6.38
N ALA A 64 5.25 16.81 6.66
CA ALA A 64 5.81 15.47 6.47
C ALA A 64 6.17 15.19 4.99
N MET A 65 5.40 15.75 4.05
CA MET A 65 5.62 15.61 2.59
C MET A 65 6.84 16.37 2.06
N LYS A 66 7.39 17.32 2.84
CA LYS A 66 8.53 18.10 2.37
C LYS A 66 9.75 17.23 2.09
N ASP A 67 10.39 17.44 0.94
CA ASP A 67 11.58 16.71 0.48
C ASP A 67 11.34 15.18 0.38
N VAL A 68 10.14 14.78 -0.02
CA VAL A 68 9.73 13.38 -0.24
C VAL A 68 9.69 13.09 -1.73
N ASP A 69 10.23 11.95 -2.13
CA ASP A 69 10.23 11.47 -3.52
C ASP A 69 9.06 10.53 -3.81
N ALA A 70 8.63 9.75 -2.83
CA ALA A 70 7.55 8.78 -2.97
C ALA A 70 6.76 8.62 -1.68
N VAL A 71 5.47 8.32 -1.81
CA VAL A 71 4.55 8.06 -0.71
C VAL A 71 4.01 6.64 -0.82
N TYR A 72 4.07 5.90 0.29
CA TYR A 72 3.32 4.67 0.47
C TYR A 72 2.21 4.87 1.51
N LEU A 73 0.97 4.57 1.14
CA LEU A 73 -0.18 4.57 2.03
C LEU A 73 -0.56 3.11 2.36
N ASN A 74 -0.42 2.76 3.63
CA ASN A 74 -0.62 1.38 4.11
C ASN A 74 -2.06 0.89 3.97
N GLU A 75 -3.05 1.79 3.95
CA GLU A 75 -4.44 1.44 3.79
C GLU A 75 -5.25 2.59 3.17
N MET A 76 -5.77 2.38 1.98
CA MET A 76 -6.62 3.35 1.26
C MET A 76 -8.08 3.24 1.73
N ARG A 77 -8.33 3.45 3.02
CA ARG A 77 -9.64 3.16 3.63
C ARG A 77 -10.58 4.36 3.66
N ASP A 78 -10.08 5.50 4.09
CA ASP A 78 -10.88 6.66 4.44
C ASP A 78 -10.84 7.72 3.34
N LEU A 79 -12.01 8.04 2.78
CA LEU A 79 -12.11 8.96 1.65
C LEU A 79 -11.61 10.38 1.98
N PRO A 80 -12.00 11.01 3.12
CA PRO A 80 -11.46 12.31 3.49
C PRO A 80 -9.93 12.30 3.64
N SER A 81 -9.37 11.25 4.25
CA SER A 81 -7.92 11.12 4.42
C SER A 81 -7.19 11.00 3.09
N VAL A 82 -7.69 10.18 2.16
CA VAL A 82 -7.09 10.03 0.83
C VAL A 82 -7.10 11.35 0.07
N LYS A 83 -8.19 12.12 0.13
CA LYS A 83 -8.26 13.46 -0.49
C LYS A 83 -7.22 14.42 0.08
N LYS A 84 -7.02 14.43 1.40
CA LYS A 84 -6.01 15.26 2.07
C LYS A 84 -4.58 14.86 1.69
N ILE A 85 -4.33 13.56 1.57
CA ILE A 85 -3.03 13.03 1.14
C ILE A 85 -2.72 13.48 -0.29
N VAL A 86 -3.66 13.34 -1.21
CA VAL A 86 -3.49 13.81 -2.60
C VAL A 86 -3.19 15.31 -2.63
N SER A 87 -3.97 16.11 -1.90
CA SER A 87 -3.74 17.57 -1.81
C SER A 87 -2.35 17.90 -1.26
N ALA A 88 -1.91 17.22 -0.20
CA ALA A 88 -0.58 17.43 0.37
C ALA A 88 0.56 17.02 -0.58
N MET A 89 0.35 15.97 -1.37
CA MET A 89 1.28 15.57 -2.43
C MET A 89 1.37 16.63 -3.53
N ASP A 90 0.22 17.14 -3.98
CA ASP A 90 0.18 18.21 -5.00
C ASP A 90 0.88 19.48 -4.51
N ASP A 91 0.61 19.92 -3.29
CA ASP A 91 1.22 21.10 -2.67
C ASP A 91 2.75 20.99 -2.57
N ASN A 92 3.29 19.79 -2.49
CA ASN A 92 4.73 19.51 -2.38
C ASN A 92 5.36 18.99 -3.68
N GLY A 93 4.59 18.86 -4.76
CA GLY A 93 5.08 18.35 -6.05
C GLY A 93 5.49 16.88 -6.03
N VAL A 94 5.00 16.10 -5.07
CA VAL A 94 5.28 14.65 -4.98
C VAL A 94 4.36 13.90 -5.93
N LYS A 95 4.91 13.08 -6.82
CA LYS A 95 4.12 12.37 -7.83
C LYS A 95 4.00 10.87 -7.60
N GLN A 96 5.03 10.21 -7.12
CA GLN A 96 5.00 8.76 -6.93
C GLN A 96 4.17 8.38 -5.70
N PHE A 97 3.09 7.65 -5.94
CA PHE A 97 2.17 7.14 -4.90
C PHE A 97 2.00 5.63 -5.03
N ILE A 98 2.09 4.93 -3.92
CA ILE A 98 1.76 3.50 -3.83
C ILE A 98 0.71 3.36 -2.73
N GLY A 99 -0.44 2.77 -3.05
CA GLY A 99 -1.51 2.57 -2.07
C GLY A 99 -1.96 1.13 -1.99
N ALA A 100 -2.06 0.61 -0.77
CA ALA A 100 -2.62 -0.70 -0.50
C ALA A 100 -4.14 -0.61 -0.32
N THR A 101 -4.86 -1.47 -1.04
CA THR A 101 -6.30 -1.63 -0.94
C THR A 101 -6.67 -3.11 -1.01
N VAL A 102 -7.95 -3.42 -1.14
CA VAL A 102 -8.43 -4.81 -1.18
C VAL A 102 -8.78 -5.23 -2.60
N LEU A 103 -8.73 -6.54 -2.82
CA LEU A 103 -9.27 -7.17 -4.01
C LEU A 103 -10.79 -6.92 -4.12
N GLY A 104 -11.32 -6.98 -5.32
CA GLY A 104 -12.77 -6.84 -5.59
C GLY A 104 -13.22 -5.43 -5.95
N ILE A 105 -12.38 -4.41 -5.80
CA ILE A 105 -12.75 -3.02 -6.12
C ILE A 105 -12.94 -2.75 -7.62
N GLU A 106 -12.53 -3.66 -8.47
CA GLU A 106 -12.71 -3.61 -9.94
C GLU A 106 -13.66 -4.72 -10.45
N ASP A 107 -14.39 -5.36 -9.54
CA ASP A 107 -15.29 -6.49 -9.81
C ASP A 107 -14.56 -7.68 -10.48
N GLU A 108 -13.28 -7.82 -10.22
CA GLU A 108 -12.36 -8.78 -10.83
C GLU A 108 -12.31 -10.14 -10.14
N VAL A 109 -12.89 -10.26 -8.94
CA VAL A 109 -12.93 -11.53 -8.20
C VAL A 109 -14.21 -12.28 -8.54
N LYS A 110 -14.10 -13.43 -9.20
CA LYS A 110 -15.22 -14.20 -9.76
C LYS A 110 -15.40 -15.55 -9.07
N GLY A 111 -16.49 -16.23 -9.42
CA GLY A 111 -16.78 -17.60 -8.99
C GLY A 111 -17.02 -17.74 -7.48
N ALA A 112 -16.73 -18.92 -6.94
CA ALA A 112 -16.96 -19.23 -5.53
C ALA A 112 -16.19 -18.29 -4.60
N PHE A 113 -14.92 -18.01 -4.91
CA PHE A 113 -14.13 -17.05 -4.14
C PHE A 113 -14.71 -15.64 -4.21
N GLY A 114 -15.17 -15.19 -5.35
CA GLY A 114 -15.83 -13.87 -5.51
C GLY A 114 -17.07 -13.73 -4.63
N ASN A 115 -17.91 -14.75 -4.60
CA ASN A 115 -19.10 -14.79 -3.76
C ASN A 115 -18.73 -14.77 -2.26
N TRP A 116 -17.77 -15.59 -1.86
CA TRP A 116 -17.27 -15.64 -0.49
C TRP A 116 -16.67 -14.29 -0.07
N ASN A 117 -15.78 -13.73 -0.90
CA ASN A 117 -15.13 -12.43 -0.64
C ASN A 117 -16.14 -11.31 -0.46
N THR A 118 -17.13 -11.21 -1.36
CA THR A 118 -18.22 -10.23 -1.25
C THR A 118 -19.00 -10.42 0.03
N SER A 119 -19.34 -11.66 0.39
CA SER A 119 -20.07 -11.92 1.65
C SER A 119 -19.31 -11.45 2.90
N MET A 120 -17.98 -11.47 2.84
CA MET A 120 -17.11 -11.08 3.97
C MET A 120 -16.84 -9.58 4.05
N ILE A 121 -16.65 -8.89 2.91
CA ILE A 121 -16.11 -7.52 2.89
C ILE A 121 -16.82 -6.55 1.94
N GLU A 122 -18.09 -6.77 1.57
CA GLU A 122 -18.83 -5.93 0.62
C GLU A 122 -18.78 -4.44 0.96
N SER A 123 -19.04 -4.08 2.21
CA SER A 123 -19.03 -2.67 2.66
C SER A 123 -17.62 -2.05 2.55
N SER A 124 -16.59 -2.86 2.77
CA SER A 124 -15.19 -2.47 2.62
C SER A 124 -14.86 -2.22 1.15
N ILE A 125 -15.26 -3.10 0.26
CA ILE A 125 -15.09 -2.96 -1.19
C ILE A 125 -15.76 -1.68 -1.68
N THR A 126 -17.03 -1.46 -1.33
CA THR A 126 -17.79 -0.27 -1.72
C THR A 126 -17.09 1.03 -1.30
N ARG A 127 -16.59 1.08 -0.08
CA ARG A 127 -15.86 2.24 0.46
C ARG A 127 -14.54 2.47 -0.30
N ARG A 128 -13.79 1.42 -0.57
CA ARG A 128 -12.48 1.49 -1.23
C ARG A 128 -12.57 1.73 -2.74
N LYS A 129 -13.66 1.41 -3.39
CA LYS A 129 -13.93 1.87 -4.76
C LYS A 129 -13.88 3.41 -4.84
N LYS A 130 -14.43 4.11 -3.85
CA LYS A 130 -14.45 5.58 -3.79
C LYS A 130 -13.04 6.16 -3.58
N THR A 131 -12.25 5.59 -2.71
CA THR A 131 -10.88 6.05 -2.47
C THR A 131 -9.96 5.78 -3.67
N ALA A 132 -10.11 4.62 -4.31
CA ALA A 132 -9.38 4.30 -5.53
C ALA A 132 -9.74 5.25 -6.68
N ALA A 133 -11.00 5.66 -6.81
CA ALA A 133 -11.43 6.63 -7.82
C ALA A 133 -10.71 7.98 -7.65
N VAL A 134 -10.56 8.48 -6.42
CA VAL A 134 -9.82 9.72 -6.15
C VAL A 134 -8.37 9.62 -6.64
N ILE A 135 -7.71 8.50 -6.38
CA ILE A 135 -6.33 8.28 -6.83
C ILE A 135 -6.26 8.18 -8.36
N LYS A 136 -7.17 7.42 -8.98
CA LYS A 136 -7.20 7.25 -10.44
C LYS A 136 -7.49 8.55 -11.21
N ASP A 137 -8.29 9.43 -10.62
CA ASP A 137 -8.65 10.73 -11.20
C ASP A 137 -7.56 11.80 -10.97
N SER A 138 -6.57 11.53 -10.14
CA SER A 138 -5.44 12.43 -9.88
C SER A 138 -4.40 12.42 -11.00
N ASP A 139 -3.46 13.35 -10.95
CA ASP A 139 -2.30 13.37 -11.84
C ASP A 139 -1.06 12.66 -11.27
N LEU A 140 -1.26 11.86 -10.21
CA LEU A 140 -0.20 11.09 -9.58
C LEU A 140 0.28 9.93 -10.46
N ASP A 141 1.56 9.61 -10.34
CA ASP A 141 2.14 8.37 -10.84
C ASP A 141 1.83 7.27 -9.83
N TYR A 142 0.56 6.88 -9.79
CA TYR A 142 0.05 5.95 -8.79
C TYR A 142 0.32 4.49 -9.16
N THR A 143 0.52 3.67 -8.13
CA THR A 143 0.37 2.22 -8.16
C THR A 143 -0.62 1.80 -7.08
N ILE A 144 -1.79 1.33 -7.47
CA ILE A 144 -2.79 0.77 -6.55
C ILE A 144 -2.55 -0.73 -6.46
N LEU A 145 -2.40 -1.25 -5.24
CA LEU A 145 -2.24 -2.67 -4.97
C LEU A 145 -3.55 -3.25 -4.42
N ARG A 146 -4.24 -4.06 -5.21
CA ARG A 146 -5.46 -4.78 -4.84
C ARG A 146 -5.07 -6.12 -4.22
N LEU A 147 -4.95 -6.15 -2.90
CA LEU A 147 -4.35 -7.27 -2.18
C LEU A 147 -5.35 -8.40 -1.94
N ALA A 148 -4.92 -9.64 -2.17
CA ALA A 148 -5.56 -10.84 -1.67
C ALA A 148 -5.57 -10.87 -0.13
N TRP A 149 -6.16 -11.89 0.46
CA TRP A 149 -6.24 -12.04 1.91
C TRP A 149 -4.85 -12.22 2.52
N LEU A 150 -4.56 -11.46 3.57
CA LEU A 150 -3.22 -11.32 4.11
C LEU A 150 -2.95 -12.28 5.26
N PHE A 151 -1.76 -12.85 5.25
CA PHE A 151 -1.19 -13.62 6.35
C PHE A 151 0.29 -13.28 6.53
N ASN A 152 0.95 -13.85 7.51
CA ASN A 152 2.38 -13.64 7.75
C ASN A 152 3.15 -14.93 7.47
N ASP A 153 4.18 -14.84 6.64
CA ASP A 153 5.10 -15.94 6.36
C ASP A 153 6.48 -15.39 5.96
N ASP A 154 7.47 -15.58 6.84
CA ASP A 154 8.84 -15.12 6.58
C ASP A 154 9.57 -15.95 5.52
N LYS A 155 9.10 -17.17 5.27
CA LYS A 155 9.74 -18.11 4.33
C LYS A 155 9.15 -18.02 2.93
N ASN A 156 7.89 -17.60 2.82
CA ASN A 156 7.20 -17.50 1.53
C ASN A 156 6.91 -16.04 1.18
N THR A 157 7.77 -15.47 0.34
CA THR A 157 7.63 -14.10 -0.19
C THR A 157 7.28 -14.09 -1.67
N ALA A 158 6.74 -15.19 -2.19
CA ALA A 158 6.31 -15.29 -3.57
C ALA A 158 5.02 -14.49 -3.80
N TYR A 159 4.97 -13.80 -4.92
CA TYR A 159 3.77 -13.10 -5.38
C TYR A 159 3.67 -13.16 -6.90
N GLU A 160 2.46 -13.05 -7.40
CA GLU A 160 2.18 -12.74 -8.80
C GLU A 160 1.28 -11.51 -8.89
N ILE A 161 1.36 -10.83 -10.03
CA ILE A 161 0.65 -9.58 -10.32
C ILE A 161 -0.38 -9.84 -11.40
N THR A 162 -1.58 -9.29 -11.23
CA THR A 162 -2.64 -9.31 -12.24
C THR A 162 -2.99 -7.89 -12.64
N ASP A 163 -2.96 -7.60 -13.93
CA ASP A 163 -3.33 -6.28 -14.45
C ASP A 163 -4.82 -5.99 -14.27
N SER A 164 -5.16 -4.70 -14.29
CA SER A 164 -6.55 -4.24 -14.32
C SER A 164 -7.30 -4.84 -15.51
N GLY A 165 -8.53 -5.28 -15.29
CA GLY A 165 -9.37 -5.92 -16.31
C GLY A 165 -9.14 -7.43 -16.49
N GLN A 166 -8.16 -8.01 -15.80
CA GLN A 166 -7.93 -9.45 -15.79
C GLN A 166 -8.56 -10.11 -14.55
N PRO A 167 -8.99 -11.38 -14.63
CA PRO A 167 -9.48 -12.10 -13.48
C PRO A 167 -8.41 -12.22 -12.39
N PHE A 168 -8.83 -12.10 -11.12
CA PHE A 168 -7.90 -12.19 -9.98
C PHE A 168 -7.34 -13.62 -9.82
N GLY A 169 -6.03 -13.72 -9.56
CA GLY A 169 -5.29 -14.97 -9.70
C GLY A 169 -5.26 -15.89 -8.49
N GLY A 170 -5.63 -15.43 -7.28
CA GLY A 170 -5.55 -16.26 -6.08
C GLY A 170 -6.23 -15.65 -4.86
N THR A 171 -6.20 -16.37 -3.75
CA THR A 171 -7.01 -16.04 -2.56
C THR A 171 -6.23 -15.34 -1.46
N GLU A 172 -4.90 -15.50 -1.43
CA GLU A 172 -4.08 -15.11 -0.29
C GLU A 172 -2.70 -14.63 -0.72
N VAL A 173 -2.03 -13.84 0.13
CA VAL A 173 -0.65 -13.37 -0.07
C VAL A 173 -0.04 -12.99 1.28
N SER A 174 1.25 -13.30 1.48
CA SER A 174 1.94 -12.88 2.71
C SER A 174 2.21 -11.38 2.72
N ARG A 175 2.17 -10.76 3.89
CA ARG A 175 2.54 -9.35 4.06
C ARG A 175 4.00 -9.10 3.68
N GLN A 176 4.86 -10.09 3.90
CA GLN A 176 6.27 -10.06 3.51
C GLN A 176 6.42 -10.02 1.97
N ALA A 177 5.62 -10.78 1.24
CA ALA A 177 5.58 -10.72 -0.23
C ALA A 177 5.13 -9.35 -0.74
N VAL A 178 4.11 -8.76 -0.12
CA VAL A 178 3.63 -7.40 -0.45
C VAL A 178 4.72 -6.37 -0.19
N ALA A 179 5.41 -6.43 0.95
CA ALA A 179 6.54 -5.54 1.25
C ALA A 179 7.65 -5.64 0.21
N LYS A 180 7.95 -6.85 -0.25
CA LYS A 180 8.94 -7.09 -1.30
C LYS A 180 8.51 -6.48 -2.64
N LEU A 181 7.24 -6.62 -3.03
CA LEU A 181 6.69 -5.96 -4.22
C LEU A 181 6.79 -4.44 -4.13
N ILE A 182 6.38 -3.85 -3.01
CA ILE A 182 6.45 -2.39 -2.81
C ILE A 182 7.89 -1.90 -2.93
N THR A 183 8.84 -2.63 -2.35
CA THR A 183 10.27 -2.33 -2.48
C THR A 183 10.73 -2.36 -3.94
N ALA A 184 10.29 -3.37 -4.71
CA ALA A 184 10.60 -3.46 -6.14
C ALA A 184 10.02 -2.26 -6.93
N ILE A 185 8.79 -1.83 -6.60
CA ILE A 185 8.16 -0.67 -7.23
C ILE A 185 8.94 0.62 -6.91
N LEU A 186 9.36 0.79 -5.65
CA LEU A 186 10.11 1.97 -5.22
C LEU A 186 11.52 2.02 -5.83
N LYS A 187 12.11 0.89 -6.16
CA LYS A 187 13.41 0.78 -6.85
C LYS A 187 13.31 0.93 -8.36
N ASP A 188 12.11 0.82 -8.93
CA ASP A 188 11.93 0.92 -10.38
C ASP A 188 12.11 2.36 -10.87
N GLU A 189 13.02 2.54 -11.81
CA GLU A 189 13.30 3.82 -12.46
C GLU A 189 12.72 3.91 -13.87
N THR A 190 12.08 2.84 -14.35
CA THR A 190 11.54 2.78 -15.72
C THR A 190 10.15 3.39 -15.84
N GLY A 191 9.46 3.57 -14.72
CA GLY A 191 8.08 4.07 -14.67
C GLY A 191 7.02 3.04 -15.08
N LYS A 192 7.38 1.76 -15.19
CA LYS A 192 6.45 0.70 -15.64
C LYS A 192 5.24 0.49 -14.71
N TYR A 193 5.36 0.92 -13.46
CA TYR A 193 4.28 0.82 -12.47
C TYR A 193 3.42 2.08 -12.36
N ALA A 194 3.79 3.16 -13.06
CA ALA A 194 3.04 4.42 -13.02
C ALA A 194 1.65 4.25 -13.64
N ARG A 195 0.63 4.74 -12.92
CA ARG A 195 -0.78 4.68 -13.27
C ARG A 195 -1.31 3.26 -13.48
N GLN A 196 -0.84 2.33 -12.65
CA GLN A 196 -1.23 0.93 -12.65
C GLN A 196 -2.10 0.58 -11.44
N SER A 197 -3.08 -0.32 -11.67
CA SER A 197 -3.85 -0.98 -10.62
C SER A 197 -3.58 -2.48 -10.72
N LEU A 198 -2.92 -3.03 -9.73
CA LEU A 198 -2.37 -4.38 -9.76
C LEU A 198 -3.04 -5.26 -8.71
N GLY A 199 -3.59 -6.39 -9.13
CA GLY A 199 -3.97 -7.49 -8.24
C GLY A 199 -2.72 -8.19 -7.74
N VAL A 200 -2.69 -8.55 -6.46
CA VAL A 200 -1.53 -9.19 -5.84
C VAL A 200 -1.96 -10.41 -5.05
N ASN A 201 -1.45 -11.57 -5.43
CA ASN A 201 -1.71 -12.84 -4.75
C ASN A 201 -0.47 -13.73 -4.75
N GLU A 202 -0.46 -14.72 -3.88
CA GLU A 202 0.50 -15.80 -3.92
C GLU A 202 0.18 -16.75 -5.08
N PRO A 203 1.18 -17.23 -5.84
CA PRO A 203 0.98 -18.22 -6.91
C PRO A 203 0.33 -19.51 -6.40
N ASN A 204 -0.50 -20.14 -7.24
CA ASN A 204 -1.14 -21.42 -6.96
C ASN A 204 -2.09 -21.42 -5.76
N THR A 205 -2.73 -20.29 -5.48
CA THR A 205 -3.72 -20.14 -4.41
C THR A 205 -5.14 -19.88 -4.93
N ASN A 206 -5.46 -20.37 -6.11
CA ASN A 206 -6.79 -20.21 -6.70
C ASN A 206 -7.79 -21.18 -6.05
N PHE A 207 -8.17 -20.88 -4.81
CA PHE A 207 -9.10 -21.68 -3.99
C PHE A 207 -10.47 -21.00 -3.92
N ASP A 208 -11.46 -21.66 -3.29
CA ASP A 208 -12.79 -21.09 -3.06
C ASP A 208 -12.79 -20.05 -1.92
N LYS A 209 -11.80 -20.11 -1.04
CA LYS A 209 -11.52 -19.16 0.05
C LYS A 209 -10.07 -19.29 0.49
N PRO A 210 -9.52 -18.32 1.26
CA PRO A 210 -8.16 -18.44 1.78
C PRO A 210 -7.97 -19.71 2.62
N SER A 211 -6.78 -20.29 2.57
CA SER A 211 -6.48 -21.59 3.22
C SER A 211 -6.60 -21.56 4.75
N PHE A 212 -6.58 -20.39 5.34
CA PHE A 212 -6.66 -20.16 6.78
C PHE A 212 -8.09 -19.82 7.28
N TYR A 213 -9.13 -20.00 6.44
CA TYR A 213 -10.53 -19.82 6.78
C TYR A 213 -11.32 -21.15 6.73
#